data_27dd6af4a85d4b895e523d797563320c
#
_entry.id   27dd6af4a85d4b895e523d797563320c
#
_cell.length_a   1.000
_cell.length_b   1.000
_cell.length_c   1.000
_cell.angle_alpha   90.00
_cell.angle_beta   90.00
_cell.angle_gamma   90.00
#
_symmetry.space_group_name_H-M   'P 1'
#
loop_
_entity.id
_entity.type
_entity.pdbx_description
1 polymer ?
#
loop_
_entity_poly.entity_id
_entity_poly.type
_entity_poly.pdbx_seq_one_letter_code
_entity_poly.pdbx_strand_id
1 'polypeptide(L)'
;VTFEFSFDKMHTKYPHIYRVQSTFREGEVLTDNWASSSFGYGSAMKENLAGIEDYTRIGSLLQPEQIVKYGELTLRENQIAYADPGFFRLFDFELLKGDKKTSLSMPGQVVITERIARKYFKEEDPIGKILIFTGPYYKISCEVTGVMEEMPSNSHIHYNFLISYTSLPKFIHEYWYKHEAYTYVLLDSPEREAEIEREFPVMAEKYKTEEALKNKTWGVDLVPLADIHLTPQLGYEMETKGNRSAMIALVFAAIAILAIAWINYINLTVARSMERAREVG
;
A
#
# COMPACT_ATOMS: atom_id res chain seq x y z
N VAL A 1 13.20 -12.22 -10.07
CA VAL A 1 12.42 -13.13 -9.20
C VAL A 1 12.56 -12.73 -7.74
N THR A 2 13.76 -12.66 -7.17
CA THR A 2 13.99 -12.30 -5.76
C THR A 2 13.41 -10.92 -5.42
N PHE A 3 13.54 -9.94 -6.30
CA PHE A 3 12.99 -8.60 -6.14
C PHE A 3 11.45 -8.62 -5.99
N GLU A 4 10.73 -9.34 -6.86
CA GLU A 4 9.26 -9.43 -6.82
C GLU A 4 8.73 -10.06 -5.51
N PHE A 5 9.48 -10.99 -4.92
CA PHE A 5 9.13 -11.61 -3.64
C PHE A 5 9.62 -10.82 -2.42
N SER A 6 10.31 -9.69 -2.62
CA SER A 6 10.79 -8.82 -1.53
C SER A 6 9.83 -7.67 -1.19
N PHE A 7 8.74 -7.50 -1.97
CA PHE A 7 7.82 -6.41 -1.78
C PHE A 7 7.29 -6.36 -0.34
N ASP A 8 7.35 -5.16 0.22
CA ASP A 8 6.84 -4.76 1.55
C ASP A 8 7.39 -5.54 2.76
N LYS A 9 8.35 -6.44 2.54
CA LYS A 9 8.99 -7.22 3.63
C LYS A 9 10.02 -6.43 4.45
N MET A 10 10.29 -5.17 4.08
CA MET A 10 11.15 -4.27 4.86
C MET A 10 10.49 -3.80 6.17
N HIS A 11 9.19 -3.93 6.30
CA HIS A 11 8.47 -3.55 7.52
C HIS A 11 8.54 -4.67 8.56
N THR A 12 8.98 -4.38 9.78
CA THR A 12 9.14 -5.39 10.85
C THR A 12 7.84 -6.10 11.21
N LYS A 13 6.72 -5.39 11.08
CA LYS A 13 5.38 -5.90 11.38
C LYS A 13 4.67 -6.52 10.18
N TYR A 14 5.34 -6.65 9.00
CA TYR A 14 4.69 -7.10 7.77
C TYR A 14 3.90 -8.42 7.89
N PRO A 15 4.29 -9.40 8.75
CA PRO A 15 3.53 -10.65 8.88
C PRO A 15 2.15 -10.48 9.54
N HIS A 16 1.94 -9.35 10.24
CA HIS A 16 0.72 -9.02 10.96
C HIS A 16 -0.07 -7.88 10.32
N ILE A 17 0.45 -7.26 9.26
CA ILE A 17 -0.24 -6.18 8.54
C ILE A 17 -1.02 -6.77 7.37
N TYR A 18 -2.29 -6.39 7.29
CA TYR A 18 -3.21 -6.80 6.22
C TYR A 18 -3.86 -5.58 5.58
N ARG A 19 -3.99 -5.61 4.25
CA ARG A 19 -4.81 -4.65 3.53
C ARG A 19 -6.25 -5.14 3.50
N VAL A 20 -7.18 -4.25 3.86
CA VAL A 20 -8.62 -4.51 3.82
C VAL A 20 -9.14 -4.24 2.41
N GLN A 21 -9.59 -5.27 1.72
CA GLN A 21 -10.26 -5.20 0.42
C GLN A 21 -11.76 -5.26 0.63
N SER A 22 -12.53 -4.50 -0.15
CA SER A 22 -13.99 -4.51 -0.04
C SER A 22 -14.61 -5.53 -0.98
N THR A 23 -15.50 -6.36 -0.46
CA THR A 23 -16.30 -7.30 -1.26
C THR A 23 -17.78 -7.00 -1.11
N PHE A 24 -18.52 -7.12 -2.23
CA PHE A 24 -19.95 -6.90 -2.26
C PHE A 24 -20.64 -8.09 -2.88
N ARG A 25 -21.74 -8.55 -2.26
CA ARG A 25 -22.52 -9.68 -2.72
C ARG A 25 -24.01 -9.34 -2.81
N GLU A 26 -24.66 -9.88 -3.82
CA GLU A 26 -26.12 -9.97 -3.92
C GLU A 26 -26.52 -11.43 -3.78
N GLY A 27 -27.05 -11.79 -2.61
CA GLY A 27 -27.17 -13.20 -2.21
C GLY A 27 -25.79 -13.87 -2.14
N GLU A 28 -25.61 -14.98 -2.86
CA GLU A 28 -24.33 -15.69 -2.93
C GLU A 28 -23.37 -15.19 -4.03
N VAL A 29 -23.85 -14.31 -4.92
CA VAL A 29 -23.08 -13.83 -6.06
C VAL A 29 -22.19 -12.66 -5.65
N LEU A 30 -20.88 -12.78 -5.85
CA LEU A 30 -19.93 -11.68 -5.72
C LEU A 30 -20.15 -10.70 -6.87
N THR A 31 -20.59 -9.48 -6.56
CA THR A 31 -20.86 -8.44 -7.57
C THR A 31 -19.66 -7.53 -7.80
N ASP A 32 -18.93 -7.20 -6.73
CA ASP A 32 -17.77 -6.31 -6.79
C ASP A 32 -16.70 -6.76 -5.80
N ASN A 33 -15.44 -6.56 -6.20
CA ASN A 33 -14.26 -6.76 -5.34
C ASN A 33 -13.26 -5.65 -5.63
N TRP A 34 -12.95 -4.82 -4.63
CA TRP A 34 -12.11 -3.64 -4.75
C TRP A 34 -10.93 -3.69 -3.80
N ALA A 35 -9.76 -3.30 -4.31
CA ALA A 35 -8.54 -3.16 -3.50
C ALA A 35 -8.66 -2.05 -2.44
N SER A 36 -9.55 -1.10 -2.65
CA SER A 36 -9.86 0.00 -1.75
C SER A 36 -10.97 -0.34 -0.77
N SER A 37 -11.10 0.47 0.25
CA SER A 37 -12.10 0.37 1.30
C SER A 37 -12.76 1.72 1.57
N SER A 38 -13.85 1.70 2.33
CA SER A 38 -14.48 2.92 2.80
C SER A 38 -13.64 3.61 3.89
N PHE A 39 -13.77 4.93 3.98
CA PHE A 39 -13.10 5.73 5.01
C PHE A 39 -13.49 5.32 6.44
N GLY A 40 -14.70 4.83 6.66
CA GLY A 40 -15.18 4.40 7.97
C GLY A 40 -14.66 3.04 8.45
N TYR A 41 -14.07 2.22 7.55
CA TYR A 41 -13.73 0.84 7.91
C TYR A 41 -12.69 0.76 9.03
N GLY A 42 -11.57 1.46 8.92
CA GLY A 42 -10.46 1.34 9.86
C GLY A 42 -10.86 1.56 11.31
N SER A 43 -11.54 2.67 11.60
CA SER A 43 -12.02 3.00 12.96
C SER A 43 -13.07 2.01 13.45
N ALA A 44 -14.08 1.70 12.62
CA ALA A 44 -15.16 0.81 13.00
C ALA A 44 -14.66 -0.63 13.25
N MET A 45 -13.76 -1.14 12.42
CA MET A 45 -13.14 -2.45 12.62
C MET A 45 -12.36 -2.49 13.94
N LYS A 46 -11.53 -1.47 14.20
CA LYS A 46 -10.76 -1.37 15.46
C LYS A 46 -11.64 -1.33 16.70
N GLU A 47 -12.79 -0.67 16.62
CA GLU A 47 -13.72 -0.52 17.75
C GLU A 47 -14.60 -1.74 17.99
N ASN A 48 -14.95 -2.50 16.95
CA ASN A 48 -15.98 -3.52 17.01
C ASN A 48 -15.48 -4.96 16.81
N LEU A 49 -14.29 -5.17 16.26
CA LEU A 49 -13.75 -6.50 15.97
C LEU A 49 -12.53 -6.77 16.85
N ALA A 50 -12.52 -7.94 17.48
CA ALA A 50 -11.40 -8.36 18.31
C ALA A 50 -10.17 -8.71 17.46
N GLY A 51 -8.97 -8.56 18.01
CA GLY A 51 -7.72 -8.93 17.36
C GLY A 51 -7.09 -7.88 16.46
N ILE A 52 -7.71 -6.70 16.32
CA ILE A 52 -7.12 -5.57 15.59
C ILE A 52 -6.41 -4.66 16.59
N GLU A 53 -5.08 -4.67 16.58
CA GLU A 53 -4.26 -3.85 17.48
C GLU A 53 -4.19 -2.39 17.05
N ASP A 54 -4.07 -2.13 15.74
CA ASP A 54 -3.98 -0.78 15.19
C ASP A 54 -4.44 -0.76 13.73
N TYR A 55 -4.62 0.42 13.16
CA TYR A 55 -4.93 0.59 11.76
C TYR A 55 -4.32 1.88 11.21
N THR A 56 -4.25 1.97 9.89
CA THR A 56 -3.97 3.20 9.16
C THR A 56 -4.73 3.21 7.85
N ARG A 57 -5.15 4.39 7.42
CA ARG A 57 -5.74 4.61 6.10
C ARG A 57 -4.82 5.49 5.29
N ILE A 58 -4.72 5.17 4.01
CA ILE A 58 -4.11 6.02 3.00
C ILE A 58 -5.23 6.30 2.00
N GLY A 59 -5.59 7.56 1.79
CA GLY A 59 -6.69 7.92 0.93
C GLY A 59 -6.32 9.06 0.00
N SER A 60 -6.83 9.01 -1.21
CA SER A 60 -6.68 10.09 -2.17
C SER A 60 -8.05 10.55 -2.63
N LEU A 61 -8.66 11.47 -1.90
CA LEU A 61 -9.75 12.31 -2.43
C LEU A 61 -9.22 13.33 -3.44
N LEU A 62 -7.93 13.26 -3.71
CA LEU A 62 -7.19 14.25 -4.44
C LEU A 62 -7.11 13.83 -5.92
N GLN A 63 -7.13 14.81 -6.81
CA GLN A 63 -6.81 14.56 -8.21
C GLN A 63 -5.39 13.99 -8.33
N PRO A 64 -5.10 13.17 -9.35
CA PRO A 64 -3.77 12.59 -9.54
C PRO A 64 -2.65 13.62 -9.56
N GLU A 65 -2.94 14.83 -10.08
CA GLU A 65 -2.02 15.96 -10.10
C GLU A 65 -2.64 17.15 -9.38
N GLN A 66 -1.80 17.88 -8.63
CA GLN A 66 -2.17 19.09 -7.94
C GLN A 66 -1.13 20.18 -8.13
N ILE A 67 -1.56 21.40 -7.94
CA ILE A 67 -0.66 22.56 -7.89
C ILE A 67 -0.21 22.71 -6.44
N VAL A 68 1.11 22.63 -6.23
CA VAL A 68 1.74 22.87 -4.92
C VAL A 68 2.57 24.15 -5.00
N LYS A 69 2.35 25.06 -4.07
CA LYS A 69 2.99 26.36 -4.02
C LYS A 69 3.78 26.57 -2.73
N TYR A 70 5.01 27.10 -2.88
CA TYR A 70 5.84 27.65 -1.81
C TYR A 70 6.42 29.00 -2.23
N GLY A 71 6.07 30.08 -1.54
CA GLY A 71 6.46 31.44 -1.97
C GLY A 71 6.00 31.74 -3.40
N GLU A 72 6.94 32.05 -4.28
CA GLU A 72 6.68 32.28 -5.70
C GLU A 72 6.80 30.99 -6.54
N LEU A 73 7.38 29.92 -5.99
CA LEU A 73 7.52 28.64 -6.68
C LEU A 73 6.17 27.93 -6.73
N THR A 74 5.72 27.60 -7.93
CA THR A 74 4.45 26.88 -8.17
C THR A 74 4.71 25.75 -9.14
N LEU A 75 4.45 24.52 -8.72
CA LEU A 75 4.71 23.30 -9.49
C LEU A 75 3.49 22.38 -9.52
N ARG A 76 3.40 21.55 -10.57
CA ARG A 76 2.49 20.39 -10.59
C ARG A 76 3.17 19.21 -9.92
N GLU A 77 2.47 18.59 -9.01
CA GLU A 77 2.94 17.43 -8.24
C GLU A 77 1.90 16.32 -8.28
N ASN A 78 2.41 15.11 -8.18
CA ASN A 78 1.63 13.88 -8.07
C ASN A 78 2.06 13.08 -6.83
N GLN A 79 1.50 11.90 -6.63
CA GLN A 79 1.79 11.03 -5.48
C GLN A 79 1.56 11.76 -4.15
N ILE A 80 0.37 12.35 -4.02
CA ILE A 80 -0.08 13.07 -2.84
C ILE A 80 -1.23 12.27 -2.24
N ALA A 81 -1.15 11.94 -0.94
CA ALA A 81 -2.23 11.25 -0.24
C ALA A 81 -2.45 11.83 1.16
N TYR A 82 -3.64 11.58 1.69
CA TYR A 82 -3.90 11.69 3.12
C TYR A 82 -3.49 10.40 3.81
N ALA A 83 -2.86 10.50 4.98
CA ALA A 83 -2.49 9.36 5.80
C ALA A 83 -2.83 9.57 7.27
N ASP A 84 -3.34 8.53 7.92
CA ASP A 84 -3.63 8.55 9.36
C ASP A 84 -2.34 8.71 10.19
N PRO A 85 -2.45 9.20 11.43
CA PRO A 85 -1.35 9.19 12.40
C PRO A 85 -0.76 7.80 12.65
N GLY A 86 -1.52 6.73 12.34
CA GLY A 86 -1.09 5.33 12.42
C GLY A 86 -0.06 4.92 11.36
N PHE A 87 0.15 5.71 10.32
CA PHE A 87 0.99 5.35 9.19
C PHE A 87 2.40 4.90 9.63
N PHE A 88 3.10 5.74 10.37
CA PHE A 88 4.45 5.44 10.86
C PHE A 88 4.49 4.46 12.06
N ARG A 89 3.33 4.04 12.60
CA ARG A 89 3.25 2.96 13.59
C ARG A 89 3.15 1.58 12.95
N LEU A 90 2.52 1.51 11.77
CA LEU A 90 2.38 0.26 11.01
C LEU A 90 3.58 0.06 10.08
N PHE A 91 4.00 1.11 9.36
CA PHE A 91 5.05 1.05 8.36
C PHE A 91 6.36 1.66 8.86
N ASP A 92 7.47 0.96 8.61
CA ASP A 92 8.82 1.36 9.06
C ASP A 92 9.53 2.31 8.08
N PHE A 93 8.77 3.17 7.37
CA PHE A 93 9.42 4.21 6.57
C PHE A 93 10.23 5.14 7.45
N GLU A 94 11.47 5.44 7.02
CA GLU A 94 12.39 6.25 7.81
C GLU A 94 12.04 7.73 7.71
N LEU A 95 12.02 8.40 8.86
CA LEU A 95 11.81 9.83 8.97
C LEU A 95 13.16 10.49 9.27
N LEU A 96 13.69 11.25 8.31
CA LEU A 96 14.97 11.96 8.42
C LEU A 96 14.88 13.19 9.33
N LYS A 97 13.69 13.84 9.34
CA LYS A 97 13.36 14.98 10.21
C LYS A 97 11.92 14.85 10.68
N GLY A 98 11.63 15.35 11.87
CA GLY A 98 10.32 15.27 12.51
C GLY A 98 10.21 14.10 13.46
N ASP A 99 9.01 13.83 13.95
CA ASP A 99 8.71 12.76 14.89
C ASP A 99 7.59 11.87 14.35
N LYS A 100 7.82 10.56 14.27
CA LYS A 100 6.87 9.55 13.73
C LYS A 100 5.52 9.55 14.46
N LYS A 101 5.46 9.99 15.72
CA LYS A 101 4.22 10.01 16.50
C LYS A 101 3.37 11.26 16.25
N THR A 102 4.02 12.37 15.92
CA THR A 102 3.35 13.68 15.87
C THR A 102 3.23 14.28 14.47
N SER A 103 4.05 13.84 13.50
CA SER A 103 4.14 14.49 12.18
C SER A 103 2.86 14.43 11.33
N LEU A 104 1.90 13.53 11.65
CA LEU A 104 0.60 13.42 10.98
C LEU A 104 -0.57 13.47 11.96
N SER A 105 -0.35 13.97 13.18
CA SER A 105 -1.35 13.90 14.26
C SER A 105 -2.39 15.02 14.25
N MET A 106 -2.05 16.15 13.63
CA MET A 106 -2.88 17.36 13.65
C MET A 106 -3.30 17.76 12.22
N PRO A 107 -4.45 18.43 12.07
CA PRO A 107 -4.85 19.00 10.79
C PRO A 107 -3.81 19.99 10.25
N GLY A 108 -3.67 20.02 8.92
CA GLY A 108 -2.74 20.94 8.25
C GLY A 108 -1.27 20.55 8.38
N GLN A 109 -0.97 19.31 8.74
CA GLN A 109 0.40 18.77 8.72
C GLN A 109 0.66 18.01 7.42
N VAL A 110 1.93 18.06 6.95
CA VAL A 110 2.39 17.28 5.81
C VAL A 110 3.80 16.74 6.05
N VAL A 111 4.00 15.48 5.73
CA VAL A 111 5.32 14.85 5.61
C VAL A 111 5.66 14.76 4.12
N ILE A 112 6.89 15.11 3.77
CA ILE A 112 7.39 15.12 2.38
C ILE A 112 8.62 14.24 2.25
N THR A 113 8.91 13.75 1.04
CA THR A 113 10.17 13.04 0.79
C THR A 113 11.36 13.99 0.74
N GLU A 114 12.57 13.44 0.95
CA GLU A 114 13.82 14.21 0.87
C GLU A 114 13.97 14.92 -0.49
N ARG A 115 13.59 14.24 -1.57
CA ARG A 115 13.61 14.81 -2.93
C ARG A 115 12.71 16.03 -3.05
N ILE A 116 11.52 16.00 -2.46
CA ILE A 116 10.59 17.13 -2.42
C ILE A 116 11.15 18.25 -1.55
N ALA A 117 11.74 17.91 -0.40
CA ALA A 117 12.37 18.90 0.46
C ALA A 117 13.47 19.69 -0.30
N ARG A 118 14.36 18.99 -0.99
CA ARG A 118 15.40 19.61 -1.83
C ARG A 118 14.83 20.45 -3.00
N LYS A 119 13.74 19.96 -3.62
CA LYS A 119 13.08 20.62 -4.76
C LYS A 119 12.49 21.98 -4.38
N TYR A 120 11.83 22.07 -3.23
CA TYR A 120 11.13 23.29 -2.80
C TYR A 120 12.00 24.23 -1.95
N PHE A 121 12.85 23.67 -1.09
CA PHE A 121 13.56 24.43 -0.06
C PHE A 121 15.07 24.50 -0.27
N LYS A 122 15.62 23.72 -1.22
CA LYS A 122 17.06 23.62 -1.48
C LYS A 122 17.82 23.26 -0.20
N GLU A 123 18.63 24.19 0.32
CA GLU A 123 19.42 24.05 1.54
C GLU A 123 18.69 24.57 2.81
N GLU A 124 17.51 25.18 2.66
CA GLU A 124 16.74 25.65 3.80
C GLU A 124 16.12 24.46 4.55
N ASP A 125 15.97 24.61 5.88
CA ASP A 125 15.23 23.63 6.67
C ASP A 125 13.74 23.67 6.28
N PRO A 126 13.16 22.54 5.82
CA PRO A 126 11.77 22.49 5.42
C PRO A 126 10.79 22.49 6.60
N ILE A 127 11.23 22.09 7.81
CA ILE A 127 10.35 21.97 8.98
C ILE A 127 9.75 23.34 9.35
N GLY A 128 8.43 23.36 9.58
CA GLY A 128 7.66 24.58 9.89
C GLY A 128 7.32 25.44 8.65
N LYS A 129 7.80 25.12 7.45
CA LYS A 129 7.44 25.83 6.22
C LYS A 129 6.03 25.41 5.76
N ILE A 130 5.32 26.34 5.11
CA ILE A 130 3.95 26.11 4.63
C ILE A 130 3.94 25.84 3.14
N LEU A 131 3.40 24.69 2.76
CA LEU A 131 3.04 24.33 1.38
C LEU A 131 1.55 24.55 1.17
N ILE A 132 1.18 25.09 0.01
CA ILE A 132 -0.22 25.31 -0.37
C ILE A 132 -0.58 24.35 -1.49
N PHE A 133 -1.49 23.43 -1.21
CA PHE A 133 -2.03 22.46 -2.18
C PHE A 133 -3.32 23.03 -2.76
N THR A 134 -3.44 23.05 -4.08
CA THR A 134 -4.61 23.58 -4.79
C THR A 134 -5.10 22.53 -5.78
N GLY A 135 -6.32 22.08 -5.59
CA GLY A 135 -7.09 21.26 -6.52
C GLY A 135 -8.22 22.07 -7.15
N PRO A 136 -9.06 21.46 -8.00
CA PRO A 136 -10.17 22.15 -8.68
C PRO A 136 -11.19 22.77 -7.74
N TYR A 137 -11.41 22.16 -6.56
CA TYR A 137 -12.49 22.52 -5.64
C TYR A 137 -12.00 22.80 -4.21
N TYR A 138 -10.70 22.79 -3.96
CA TYR A 138 -10.15 22.98 -2.63
C TYR A 138 -8.78 23.67 -2.68
N LYS A 139 -8.46 24.30 -1.57
CA LYS A 139 -7.14 24.84 -1.29
C LYS A 139 -6.82 24.59 0.18
N ILE A 140 -5.71 23.92 0.44
CA ILE A 140 -5.27 23.58 1.78
C ILE A 140 -3.84 24.05 2.00
N SER A 141 -3.59 24.68 3.14
CA SER A 141 -2.25 25.06 3.59
C SER A 141 -1.78 24.03 4.62
N CYS A 142 -0.60 23.44 4.36
CA CYS A 142 -0.04 22.43 5.24
C CYS A 142 1.37 22.84 5.67
N GLU A 143 1.63 22.71 6.97
CA GLU A 143 2.95 22.86 7.55
C GLU A 143 3.76 21.58 7.35
N VAL A 144 5.00 21.70 6.89
CA VAL A 144 5.93 20.58 6.81
C VAL A 144 6.39 20.19 8.21
N THR A 145 5.96 19.04 8.67
CA THR A 145 6.24 18.50 10.01
C THR A 145 7.20 17.33 10.00
N GLY A 146 7.51 16.82 8.81
CA GLY A 146 8.47 15.73 8.66
C GLY A 146 9.07 15.65 7.27
N VAL A 147 10.27 15.10 7.20
CA VAL A 147 10.95 14.72 5.96
C VAL A 147 11.27 13.24 6.05
N MET A 148 10.78 12.45 5.11
CA MET A 148 11.02 11.00 5.04
C MET A 148 11.98 10.67 3.89
N GLU A 149 12.63 9.51 3.99
CA GLU A 149 13.36 8.92 2.87
C GLU A 149 12.43 8.64 1.69
N GLU A 150 13.01 8.48 0.49
CA GLU A 150 12.25 7.99 -0.66
C GLU A 150 11.73 6.57 -0.36
N MET A 151 10.47 6.32 -0.67
CA MET A 151 9.90 4.99 -0.49
C MET A 151 10.59 3.99 -1.40
N PRO A 152 11.00 2.81 -0.90
CA PRO A 152 11.75 1.82 -1.67
C PRO A 152 10.97 1.32 -2.88
N SER A 153 11.67 1.02 -3.99
CA SER A 153 11.05 0.53 -5.23
C SER A 153 10.33 -0.82 -5.10
N ASN A 154 10.60 -1.58 -4.05
CA ASN A 154 9.90 -2.81 -3.68
C ASN A 154 8.83 -2.60 -2.60
N SER A 155 8.28 -1.42 -2.50
CA SER A 155 7.04 -1.12 -1.79
C SER A 155 5.87 -1.01 -2.78
N HIS A 156 4.65 -1.31 -2.34
CA HIS A 156 3.44 -1.00 -3.08
C HIS A 156 2.90 0.40 -2.74
N ILE A 157 3.52 1.09 -1.79
CA ILE A 157 3.17 2.45 -1.36
C ILE A 157 4.22 3.42 -1.89
N HIS A 158 3.80 4.39 -2.73
CA HIS A 158 4.66 5.39 -3.32
C HIS A 158 4.02 6.78 -3.27
N TYR A 159 4.36 7.56 -2.26
CA TYR A 159 3.89 8.93 -2.12
C TYR A 159 5.04 9.89 -1.84
N ASN A 160 4.95 11.07 -2.46
CA ASN A 160 5.89 12.18 -2.24
C ASN A 160 5.45 13.09 -1.10
N PHE A 161 4.13 13.13 -0.86
CA PHE A 161 3.50 13.97 0.16
C PHE A 161 2.46 13.13 0.90
N LEU A 162 2.57 13.11 2.21
CA LEU A 162 1.56 12.56 3.10
C LEU A 162 0.96 13.69 3.92
N ILE A 163 -0.27 14.08 3.60
CA ILE A 163 -1.03 15.07 4.35
C ILE A 163 -1.76 14.35 5.48
N SER A 164 -1.75 14.95 6.66
CA SER A 164 -2.48 14.36 7.79
C SER A 164 -3.96 14.13 7.45
N TYR A 165 -4.42 12.90 7.65
CA TYR A 165 -5.81 12.48 7.44
C TYR A 165 -6.80 13.30 8.29
N THR A 166 -6.35 13.80 9.46
CA THR A 166 -7.13 14.66 10.33
C THR A 166 -7.48 16.02 9.69
N SER A 167 -6.83 16.38 8.57
CA SER A 167 -7.16 17.56 7.76
C SER A 167 -8.48 17.41 6.99
N LEU A 168 -8.95 16.19 6.80
CA LEU A 168 -10.22 15.92 6.14
C LEU A 168 -11.39 16.32 7.05
N PRO A 169 -12.50 16.82 6.49
CA PRO A 169 -13.72 17.07 7.25
C PRO A 169 -14.18 15.83 8.02
N LYS A 170 -14.64 15.99 9.24
CA LYS A 170 -15.04 14.88 10.14
C LYS A 170 -16.04 13.91 9.50
N PHE A 171 -17.00 14.41 8.73
CA PHE A 171 -17.99 13.56 8.08
C PHE A 171 -17.36 12.56 7.09
N ILE A 172 -16.17 12.85 6.53
CA ILE A 172 -15.46 11.93 5.64
C ILE A 172 -14.87 10.76 6.42
N HIS A 173 -14.42 11.00 7.67
CA HIS A 173 -13.81 9.94 8.49
C HIS A 173 -14.76 8.77 8.78
N GLU A 174 -16.06 9.03 8.79
CA GLU A 174 -17.13 8.07 9.07
C GLU A 174 -17.94 7.70 7.82
N TYR A 175 -17.42 8.06 6.64
CA TYR A 175 -18.15 7.87 5.40
C TYR A 175 -18.03 6.42 4.91
N TRP A 176 -19.16 5.75 4.72
CA TRP A 176 -19.22 4.33 4.34
C TRP A 176 -19.53 4.09 2.86
N TYR A 177 -20.04 5.09 2.17
CA TYR A 177 -20.46 4.95 0.77
C TYR A 177 -19.30 5.00 -0.23
N LYS A 178 -18.25 5.81 0.03
CA LYS A 178 -17.11 5.96 -0.87
C LYS A 178 -15.96 5.07 -0.44
N HIS A 179 -15.50 4.24 -1.38
CA HIS A 179 -14.38 3.33 -1.21
C HIS A 179 -13.12 3.94 -1.87
N GLU A 180 -12.63 5.04 -1.34
CA GLU A 180 -11.48 5.80 -1.85
C GLU A 180 -10.30 5.80 -0.88
N ALA A 181 -10.30 4.90 0.10
CA ALA A 181 -9.21 4.70 1.04
C ALA A 181 -8.62 3.29 0.91
N TYR A 182 -7.34 3.16 1.20
CA TYR A 182 -6.67 1.89 1.43
C TYR A 182 -6.46 1.74 2.92
N THR A 183 -7.23 0.85 3.52
CA THR A 183 -7.14 0.57 4.95
C THR A 183 -6.19 -0.59 5.19
N TYR A 184 -5.27 -0.41 6.12
CA TYR A 184 -4.37 -1.45 6.62
C TYR A 184 -4.66 -1.65 8.10
N VAL A 185 -4.74 -2.90 8.52
CA VAL A 185 -4.93 -3.29 9.91
C VAL A 185 -3.73 -4.09 10.40
N LEU A 186 -3.37 -3.87 11.64
CA LEU A 186 -2.38 -4.67 12.37
C LEU A 186 -3.14 -5.67 13.23
N LEU A 187 -2.95 -6.96 12.99
CA LEU A 187 -3.56 -8.02 13.78
C LEU A 187 -2.63 -8.46 14.91
N ASP A 188 -3.21 -8.83 16.04
CA ASP A 188 -2.48 -9.45 17.16
C ASP A 188 -1.94 -10.84 16.76
N SER A 189 -2.63 -11.52 15.86
CA SER A 189 -2.28 -12.84 15.36
C SER A 189 -2.83 -13.07 13.95
N PRO A 190 -2.07 -13.70 13.04
CA PRO A 190 -2.54 -14.04 11.69
C PRO A 190 -3.79 -14.91 11.66
N GLU A 191 -4.01 -15.74 12.67
CA GLU A 191 -5.17 -16.65 12.79
C GLU A 191 -6.50 -15.87 12.92
N ARG A 192 -6.47 -14.61 13.27
CA ARG A 192 -7.65 -13.73 13.37
C ARG A 192 -8.25 -13.34 12.02
N GLU A 193 -7.49 -13.47 10.92
CA GLU A 193 -7.93 -13.10 9.57
C GLU A 193 -9.35 -13.66 9.27
N ALA A 194 -9.52 -14.98 9.30
CA ALA A 194 -10.79 -15.61 8.96
C ALA A 194 -11.94 -15.27 9.92
N GLU A 195 -11.62 -14.97 11.19
CA GLU A 195 -12.61 -14.54 12.18
C GLU A 195 -13.12 -13.14 11.87
N ILE A 196 -12.21 -12.22 11.59
CA ILE A 196 -12.54 -10.83 11.25
C ILE A 196 -13.35 -10.75 9.96
N GLU A 197 -12.96 -11.50 8.91
CA GLU A 197 -13.72 -11.57 7.66
C GLU A 197 -15.15 -12.08 7.85
N ARG A 198 -15.34 -13.06 8.71
CA ARG A 198 -16.66 -13.62 9.06
C ARG A 198 -17.52 -12.65 9.88
N GLU A 199 -16.93 -11.87 10.77
CA GLU A 199 -17.63 -10.95 11.67
C GLU A 199 -17.91 -9.59 11.02
N PHE A 200 -17.11 -9.19 10.05
CA PHE A 200 -17.23 -7.90 9.38
C PHE A 200 -18.63 -7.64 8.79
N PRO A 201 -19.31 -8.56 8.07
CA PRO A 201 -20.63 -8.32 7.52
C PRO A 201 -21.66 -7.94 8.59
N VAL A 202 -21.61 -8.60 9.75
CA VAL A 202 -22.52 -8.31 10.88
C VAL A 202 -22.27 -6.93 11.45
N MET A 203 -21.01 -6.53 11.57
CA MET A 203 -20.63 -5.19 11.99
C MET A 203 -21.09 -4.14 10.97
N ALA A 204 -20.87 -4.40 9.68
CA ALA A 204 -21.18 -3.46 8.59
C ALA A 204 -22.67 -3.12 8.49
N GLU A 205 -23.58 -4.02 8.90
CA GLU A 205 -25.03 -3.75 8.89
C GLU A 205 -25.40 -2.50 9.69
N LYS A 206 -24.66 -2.17 10.74
CA LYS A 206 -24.90 -0.99 11.58
C LYS A 206 -24.68 0.34 10.83
N TYR A 207 -23.88 0.29 9.74
CA TYR A 207 -23.41 1.47 9.01
C TYR A 207 -24.03 1.61 7.63
N LYS A 208 -24.92 0.70 7.22
CA LYS A 208 -25.66 0.76 5.96
C LYS A 208 -26.82 1.74 6.02
N THR A 209 -26.51 3.04 6.00
CA THR A 209 -27.52 4.09 6.07
C THR A 209 -28.13 4.46 4.72
N GLU A 210 -27.42 4.18 3.62
CA GLU A 210 -27.84 4.55 2.26
C GLU A 210 -28.71 3.47 1.61
N GLU A 211 -29.79 3.88 0.93
CA GLU A 211 -30.73 2.98 0.26
C GLU A 211 -30.06 2.06 -0.77
N ALA A 212 -29.12 2.61 -1.54
CA ALA A 212 -28.38 1.88 -2.58
C ALA A 212 -27.50 0.72 -2.02
N LEU A 213 -27.23 0.72 -0.73
CA LEU A 213 -26.34 -0.23 -0.06
C LEU A 213 -27.10 -1.30 0.72
N LYS A 214 -28.40 -1.10 0.99
CA LYS A 214 -29.19 -2.00 1.82
C LYS A 214 -29.36 -3.40 1.22
N ASN A 215 -29.35 -3.52 -0.11
CA ASN A 215 -29.56 -4.78 -0.81
C ASN A 215 -28.28 -5.59 -1.03
N LYS A 216 -27.10 -5.05 -0.64
CA LYS A 216 -25.82 -5.74 -0.80
C LYS A 216 -25.30 -6.22 0.56
N THR A 217 -24.78 -7.42 0.60
CA THR A 217 -23.95 -7.87 1.72
C THR A 217 -22.53 -7.33 1.53
N TRP A 218 -22.04 -6.62 2.53
CA TRP A 218 -20.68 -6.10 2.57
C TRP A 218 -19.78 -7.08 3.29
N GLY A 219 -18.68 -7.39 2.67
CA GLY A 219 -17.63 -8.20 3.23
C GLY A 219 -16.27 -7.53 3.07
N VAL A 220 -15.27 -8.14 3.63
CA VAL A 220 -13.87 -7.80 3.40
C VAL A 220 -13.08 -9.07 3.15
N ASP A 221 -12.02 -8.93 2.34
CA ASP A 221 -10.93 -9.89 2.27
C ASP A 221 -9.69 -9.21 2.86
N LEU A 222 -9.04 -9.86 3.81
CA LEU A 222 -7.80 -9.39 4.40
C LEU A 222 -6.62 -9.97 3.62
N VAL A 223 -5.84 -9.12 2.98
CA VAL A 223 -4.69 -9.56 2.18
C VAL A 223 -3.40 -9.26 2.92
N PRO A 224 -2.58 -10.29 3.25
CA PRO A 224 -1.29 -10.08 3.89
C PRO A 224 -0.43 -9.08 3.11
N LEU A 225 0.24 -8.16 3.81
CA LEU A 225 1.04 -7.10 3.21
C LEU A 225 2.03 -7.63 2.17
N ALA A 226 2.72 -8.73 2.47
CA ALA A 226 3.71 -9.34 1.59
C ALA A 226 3.13 -9.97 0.31
N ASP A 227 1.82 -10.19 0.25
CA ASP A 227 1.15 -10.83 -0.88
C ASP A 227 0.46 -9.81 -1.81
N ILE A 228 0.29 -8.56 -1.37
CA ILE A 228 -0.42 -7.51 -2.12
C ILE A 228 0.10 -7.38 -3.54
N HIS A 229 1.42 -7.31 -3.73
CA HIS A 229 2.06 -7.13 -5.04
C HIS A 229 1.77 -8.29 -6.01
N LEU A 230 1.62 -9.52 -5.53
CA LEU A 230 1.47 -10.72 -6.36
C LEU A 230 0.03 -11.27 -6.39
N THR A 231 -0.92 -10.61 -5.73
CA THR A 231 -2.36 -10.95 -5.85
C THR A 231 -2.93 -10.44 -7.19
N PRO A 232 -4.03 -11.03 -7.69
CA PRO A 232 -4.68 -10.54 -8.91
C PRO A 232 -5.03 -9.06 -8.83
N GLN A 233 -5.01 -8.38 -9.98
CA GLN A 233 -5.44 -7.00 -10.10
C GLN A 233 -6.93 -6.88 -9.81
N LEU A 234 -7.30 -6.03 -8.86
CA LEU A 234 -8.69 -5.71 -8.53
C LEU A 234 -9.04 -4.31 -9.06
N GLY A 235 -10.32 -3.96 -8.96
CA GLY A 235 -10.74 -2.57 -9.16
C GLY A 235 -10.09 -1.65 -8.12
N TYR A 236 -9.76 -0.43 -8.53
CA TYR A 236 -9.16 0.61 -7.67
C TYR A 236 -7.83 0.21 -7.03
N GLU A 237 -6.97 -0.53 -7.73
CA GLU A 237 -5.61 -0.80 -7.24
C GLU A 237 -4.76 0.47 -7.21
N MET A 238 -3.88 0.54 -6.21
CA MET A 238 -2.97 1.67 -6.02
C MET A 238 -1.86 1.69 -7.07
N GLU A 239 -1.38 0.50 -7.44
CA GLU A 239 -0.29 0.31 -8.39
C GLU A 239 -0.48 -0.90 -9.31
N THR A 240 0.32 -0.96 -10.36
CA THR A 240 0.39 -2.14 -11.24
C THR A 240 0.99 -3.31 -10.50
N LYS A 241 0.31 -4.43 -10.50
CA LYS A 241 0.72 -5.64 -9.79
C LYS A 241 1.64 -6.53 -10.61
N GLY A 242 2.47 -7.29 -9.92
CA GLY A 242 3.19 -8.41 -10.49
C GLY A 242 2.26 -9.58 -10.85
N ASN A 243 2.72 -10.45 -11.72
CA ASN A 243 1.97 -11.65 -12.09
C ASN A 243 2.67 -12.90 -11.51
N ARG A 244 2.11 -13.44 -10.41
CA ARG A 244 2.64 -14.62 -9.72
C ARG A 244 2.81 -15.83 -10.64
N SER A 245 1.84 -16.07 -11.52
CA SER A 245 1.91 -17.21 -12.44
C SER A 245 3.01 -17.04 -13.47
N ALA A 246 3.20 -15.83 -14.01
CA ALA A 246 4.30 -15.52 -14.92
C ALA A 246 5.66 -15.65 -14.22
N MET A 247 5.77 -15.23 -12.96
CA MET A 247 7.00 -15.38 -12.17
C MET A 247 7.35 -16.86 -11.95
N ILE A 248 6.37 -17.68 -11.58
CA ILE A 248 6.56 -19.13 -11.41
C ILE A 248 6.98 -19.77 -12.74
N ALA A 249 6.32 -19.41 -13.85
CA ALA A 249 6.68 -19.92 -15.19
C ALA A 249 8.13 -19.56 -15.58
N LEU A 250 8.58 -18.33 -15.27
CA LEU A 250 9.97 -17.91 -15.51
C LEU A 250 10.97 -18.73 -14.69
N VAL A 251 10.65 -19.05 -13.42
CA VAL A 251 11.50 -19.92 -12.60
C VAL A 251 11.63 -21.31 -13.21
N PHE A 252 10.52 -21.91 -13.63
CA PHE A 252 10.55 -23.22 -14.30
C PHE A 252 11.33 -23.18 -15.60
N ALA A 253 11.18 -22.13 -16.41
CA ALA A 253 11.95 -21.96 -17.64
C ALA A 253 13.46 -21.86 -17.36
N ALA A 254 13.85 -21.10 -16.34
CA ALA A 254 15.26 -20.98 -15.93
C ALA A 254 15.84 -22.33 -15.48
N ILE A 255 15.10 -23.09 -14.67
CA ILE A 255 15.50 -24.44 -14.23
C ILE A 255 15.64 -25.37 -15.44
N ALA A 256 14.71 -25.35 -16.39
CA ALA A 256 14.77 -26.16 -17.60
C ALA A 256 16.01 -25.84 -18.47
N ILE A 257 16.33 -24.56 -18.65
CA ILE A 257 17.51 -24.09 -19.37
C ILE A 257 18.80 -24.62 -18.70
N LEU A 258 18.89 -24.50 -17.37
CA LEU A 258 20.02 -25.02 -16.60
C LEU A 258 20.17 -26.53 -16.73
N ALA A 259 19.06 -27.27 -16.69
CA ALA A 259 19.07 -28.73 -16.88
C ALA A 259 19.58 -29.13 -18.28
N ILE A 260 19.11 -28.44 -19.33
CA ILE A 260 19.57 -28.65 -20.70
C ILE A 260 21.07 -28.35 -20.82
N ALA A 261 21.52 -27.22 -20.26
CA ALA A 261 22.93 -26.85 -20.26
C ALA A 261 23.80 -27.93 -19.56
N TRP A 262 23.31 -28.46 -18.44
CA TRP A 262 23.98 -29.50 -17.68
C TRP A 262 24.08 -30.83 -18.48
N ILE A 263 23.00 -31.25 -19.11
CA ILE A 263 22.97 -32.43 -19.98
C ILE A 263 23.97 -32.27 -21.14
N ASN A 264 23.97 -31.10 -21.80
CA ASN A 264 24.92 -30.81 -22.87
C ASN A 264 26.38 -30.85 -22.39
N TYR A 265 26.65 -30.27 -21.20
CA TYR A 265 27.98 -30.32 -20.59
C TYR A 265 28.44 -31.77 -20.32
N ILE A 266 27.56 -32.60 -19.73
CA ILE A 266 27.85 -34.01 -19.46
C ILE A 266 28.15 -34.76 -20.79
N ASN A 267 27.31 -34.58 -21.81
CA ASN A 267 27.49 -35.23 -23.12
C ASN A 267 28.83 -34.86 -23.76
N LEU A 268 29.20 -33.57 -23.72
CA LEU A 268 30.50 -33.10 -24.24
C LEU A 268 31.68 -33.66 -23.44
N THR A 269 31.56 -33.74 -22.13
CA THR A 269 32.61 -34.28 -21.25
C THR A 269 32.81 -35.76 -21.51
N VAL A 270 31.72 -36.52 -21.64
CA VAL A 270 31.78 -37.96 -21.97
C VAL A 270 32.40 -38.17 -23.36
N ALA A 271 31.99 -37.42 -24.39
CA ALA A 271 32.55 -37.51 -25.75
C ALA A 271 34.06 -37.26 -25.75
N ARG A 272 34.53 -36.20 -25.06
CA ARG A 272 35.97 -35.89 -24.94
C ARG A 272 36.74 -36.96 -24.17
N SER A 273 36.14 -37.57 -23.16
CA SER A 273 36.76 -38.65 -22.39
C SER A 273 36.95 -39.91 -23.27
N MET A 274 35.98 -40.21 -24.14
CA MET A 274 36.06 -41.33 -25.08
C MET A 274 37.11 -41.09 -26.18
N GLU A 275 37.28 -39.85 -26.68
CA GLU A 275 38.36 -39.49 -27.62
C GLU A 275 39.74 -39.70 -26.99
N ARG A 276 39.94 -39.17 -25.76
CA ARG A 276 41.22 -39.37 -25.02
C ARG A 276 41.53 -40.85 -24.73
N ALA A 277 40.51 -41.65 -24.41
CA ALA A 277 40.70 -43.08 -24.19
C ALA A 277 41.15 -43.83 -25.46
N ARG A 278 40.75 -43.36 -26.65
CA ARG A 278 41.19 -43.88 -27.93
C ARG A 278 42.60 -43.44 -28.34
N GLU A 279 43.09 -42.30 -27.86
CA GLU A 279 44.44 -41.79 -28.10
C GLU A 279 45.50 -42.47 -27.23
N VAL A 280 45.12 -43.06 -26.09
CA VAL A 280 46.06 -43.70 -25.13
C VAL A 280 46.06 -45.21 -25.18
N GLY A 281 45.13 -45.86 -25.89
CA GLY A 281 45.08 -47.33 -26.12
C GLY A 281 45.48 -47.68 -27.54
#